data_e9e2364eaedd3c55109df33166c46926
#
_entry.id   e9e2364eaedd3c55109df33166c46926
#
_cell.length_a   1.000
_cell.length_b   1.000
_cell.length_c   1.000
_cell.angle_alpha   90.00
_cell.angle_beta   90.00
_cell.angle_gamma   90.00
#
_symmetry.space_group_name_H-M   'P 1'
#
loop_
_entity.id
_entity.type
_entity.pdbx_description
1 polymer ?
#
loop_
_entity_poly.entity_id
_entity_poly.type
_entity_poly.pdbx_seq_one_letter_code
_entity_poly.pdbx_strand_id
1 'polypeptide(L)'
;MTTDVVIVGAGLAGASAALWARTLHLVPEVLESAEAPGGQLPLIHYHPLDLAGVVSGDGEALAVALTKQLADARIDVRCASPAVALEGGGELNAPRVVTADGVPHECDALLVASGVRRRKLEIPGESEFEGRGVSYSATRDRALFANRRVAVVGGGDAAFENALLLTDAGCQVTLVMRDMPRARHEFLLRVSNEPRIEVLGAAIVTAIRGDDWVTAIRIENEGRGFERQVEGVVIKVGVIPNTEWCAKALDLDPEGYVTVDAGLRTSRPRVWAAGDVTRPAVPSLAGAIGQGAQAMGAIRALLRPV
;
A
#
# COMPACT_ATOMS: atom_id res chain seq x y z
N MET A 1 31.40 -2.10 -10.04
CA MET A 1 30.55 -2.80 -11.03
C MET A 1 29.49 -1.84 -11.45
N THR A 2 29.19 -1.74 -12.72
CA THR A 2 28.08 -0.90 -13.22
C THR A 2 26.75 -1.56 -12.83
N THR A 3 25.79 -0.80 -12.34
CA THR A 3 24.44 -1.26 -12.00
C THR A 3 23.65 -1.48 -13.29
N ASP A 4 23.18 -2.70 -13.57
CA ASP A 4 22.33 -2.97 -14.74
C ASP A 4 20.91 -2.40 -14.51
N VAL A 5 20.38 -2.55 -13.27
CA VAL A 5 19.02 -2.13 -12.94
C VAL A 5 18.92 -1.52 -11.55
N VAL A 6 18.35 -0.32 -11.44
CA VAL A 6 17.88 0.23 -10.17
C VAL A 6 16.42 -0.15 -9.96
N ILE A 7 16.10 -0.59 -8.75
CA ILE A 7 14.74 -0.98 -8.32
C ILE A 7 14.34 -0.05 -7.17
N VAL A 8 13.28 0.72 -7.32
CA VAL A 8 12.78 1.61 -6.27
C VAL A 8 11.62 0.96 -5.53
N GLY A 9 11.87 0.57 -4.30
CA GLY A 9 10.97 -0.14 -3.39
C GLY A 9 11.36 -1.60 -3.21
N ALA A 10 11.51 -2.03 -1.94
CA ALA A 10 11.80 -3.40 -1.54
C ALA A 10 10.57 -4.15 -0.98
N GLY A 11 9.37 -3.79 -1.43
CA GLY A 11 8.16 -4.60 -1.27
C GLY A 11 8.22 -5.86 -2.12
N LEU A 12 7.17 -6.69 -2.12
CA LEU A 12 7.18 -7.97 -2.84
C LEU A 12 7.48 -7.85 -4.34
N ALA A 13 7.00 -6.81 -5.01
CA ALA A 13 7.29 -6.61 -6.44
C ALA A 13 8.78 -6.34 -6.68
N GLY A 14 9.36 -5.39 -5.95
CA GLY A 14 10.77 -5.05 -6.10
C GLY A 14 11.71 -6.15 -5.64
N ALA A 15 11.40 -6.80 -4.51
CA ALA A 15 12.18 -7.93 -4.02
C ALA A 15 12.15 -9.14 -4.98
N SER A 16 10.97 -9.48 -5.53
CA SER A 16 10.85 -10.51 -6.57
C SER A 16 11.70 -10.15 -7.78
N ALA A 17 11.62 -8.91 -8.26
CA ALA A 17 12.42 -8.44 -9.37
C ALA A 17 13.93 -8.55 -9.08
N ALA A 18 14.37 -8.16 -7.88
CA ALA A 18 15.79 -8.24 -7.50
C ALA A 18 16.30 -9.68 -7.46
N LEU A 19 15.51 -10.63 -6.93
CA LEU A 19 15.82 -12.05 -6.93
C LEU A 19 15.91 -12.60 -8.37
N TRP A 20 14.97 -12.23 -9.24
CA TRP A 20 15.01 -12.59 -10.66
C TRP A 20 16.19 -11.96 -11.39
N ALA A 21 16.57 -10.71 -11.09
CA ALA A 21 17.76 -10.09 -11.67
C ALA A 21 19.01 -10.94 -11.42
N ARG A 22 19.22 -11.41 -10.19
CA ARG A 22 20.32 -12.32 -9.85
C ARG A 22 20.28 -13.62 -10.65
N THR A 23 19.09 -14.23 -10.79
CA THR A 23 18.90 -15.45 -11.57
C THR A 23 19.22 -15.23 -13.06
N LEU A 24 18.94 -14.03 -13.58
CA LEU A 24 19.17 -13.64 -14.97
C LEU A 24 20.56 -13.01 -15.20
N HIS A 25 21.45 -13.08 -14.23
CA HIS A 25 22.81 -12.53 -14.28
C HIS A 25 22.87 -11.01 -14.53
N LEU A 26 21.89 -10.27 -13.98
CA LEU A 26 21.90 -8.82 -13.89
C LEU A 26 22.35 -8.37 -12.49
N VAL A 27 22.89 -7.16 -12.40
CA VAL A 27 23.34 -6.53 -11.16
C VAL A 27 22.25 -5.54 -10.69
N PRO A 28 21.38 -5.92 -9.74
CA PRO A 28 20.37 -5.02 -9.19
C PRO A 28 20.96 -4.15 -8.07
N GLU A 29 20.51 -2.89 -8.00
CA GLU A 29 20.58 -2.02 -6.84
C GLU A 29 19.17 -1.73 -6.38
N VAL A 30 18.85 -1.98 -5.11
CA VAL A 30 17.52 -1.77 -4.55
C VAL A 30 17.51 -0.61 -3.59
N LEU A 31 16.64 0.39 -3.84
CA LEU A 31 16.45 1.57 -2.98
C LEU A 31 15.13 1.41 -2.23
N GLU A 32 15.18 1.46 -0.90
CA GLU A 32 14.01 1.35 -0.02
C GLU A 32 13.91 2.60 0.88
N SER A 33 12.74 3.19 0.96
CA SER A 33 12.49 4.37 1.79
C SER A 33 12.38 4.06 3.28
N ALA A 34 11.95 2.85 3.62
CA ALA A 34 11.84 2.39 5.01
C ALA A 34 13.19 1.88 5.55
N GLU A 35 13.23 1.66 6.87
CA GLU A 35 14.41 1.11 7.57
C GLU A 35 14.67 -0.37 7.26
N ALA A 36 13.70 -1.07 6.67
CA ALA A 36 13.79 -2.48 6.33
C ALA A 36 12.99 -2.84 5.08
N PRO A 37 13.37 -3.91 4.34
CA PRO A 37 12.57 -4.45 3.26
C PRO A 37 11.22 -5.00 3.75
N GLY A 38 10.27 -5.17 2.81
CA GLY A 38 8.97 -5.79 3.08
C GLY A 38 7.76 -4.94 2.63
N GLY A 39 7.95 -3.62 2.50
CA GLY A 39 6.88 -2.72 2.05
C GLY A 39 5.65 -2.81 2.95
N GLN A 40 4.51 -3.25 2.41
CA GLN A 40 3.25 -3.36 3.17
C GLN A 40 3.10 -4.67 3.97
N LEU A 41 4.01 -5.63 3.87
CA LEU A 41 3.90 -6.91 4.59
C LEU A 41 3.67 -6.73 6.11
N PRO A 42 4.42 -5.88 6.85
CA PRO A 42 4.22 -5.71 8.28
C PRO A 42 2.82 -5.17 8.66
N LEU A 43 2.05 -4.69 7.69
CA LEU A 43 0.68 -4.19 7.89
C LEU A 43 -0.39 -5.28 7.75
N ILE A 44 0.00 -6.51 7.39
CA ILE A 44 -0.88 -7.68 7.24
C ILE A 44 -0.84 -8.49 8.54
N HIS A 45 -1.89 -8.39 9.33
CA HIS A 45 -1.98 -9.00 10.66
C HIS A 45 -2.79 -10.30 10.66
N TYR A 46 -2.77 -11.04 9.57
CA TYR A 46 -3.42 -12.34 9.39
C TYR A 46 -2.60 -13.20 8.44
N HIS A 47 -2.85 -14.50 8.45
CA HIS A 47 -2.26 -15.41 7.47
C HIS A 47 -2.94 -15.23 6.09
N PRO A 48 -2.20 -14.84 5.04
CA PRO A 48 -2.76 -14.68 3.70
C PRO A 48 -3.04 -16.06 3.08
N LEU A 49 -4.32 -16.39 2.93
CA LEU A 49 -4.77 -17.68 2.38
C LEU A 49 -4.58 -17.81 0.87
N ASP A 50 -4.44 -16.68 0.18
CA ASP A 50 -4.34 -16.55 -1.28
C ASP A 50 -2.90 -16.52 -1.80
N LEU A 51 -1.91 -16.76 -0.94
CA LEU A 51 -0.50 -16.86 -1.32
C LEU A 51 -0.08 -18.32 -1.41
N ALA A 52 -0.10 -18.87 -2.61
CA ALA A 52 0.23 -20.27 -2.86
C ALA A 52 1.67 -20.60 -2.38
N GLY A 53 1.82 -21.75 -1.70
CA GLY A 53 3.09 -22.20 -1.16
C GLY A 53 3.44 -21.67 0.23
N VAL A 54 2.66 -20.75 0.79
CA VAL A 54 2.79 -20.27 2.16
C VAL A 54 1.71 -20.93 3.02
N VAL A 55 2.13 -21.70 4.00
CA VAL A 55 1.22 -22.52 4.83
C VAL A 55 0.99 -21.96 6.22
N SER A 56 1.78 -20.98 6.65
CA SER A 56 1.66 -20.35 7.97
C SER A 56 2.39 -18.99 8.01
N GLY A 57 2.12 -18.22 9.04
CA GLY A 57 2.71 -16.89 9.26
C GLY A 57 1.80 -15.76 8.80
N ASP A 58 1.98 -14.61 9.42
CA ASP A 58 1.38 -13.34 9.03
C ASP A 58 2.33 -12.52 8.16
N GLY A 59 1.98 -11.29 7.89
CA GLY A 59 2.82 -10.42 7.07
C GLY A 59 4.17 -10.08 7.70
N GLU A 60 4.26 -10.03 9.03
CA GLU A 60 5.55 -9.78 9.72
C GLU A 60 6.49 -10.95 9.52
N ALA A 61 6.02 -12.18 9.70
CA ALA A 61 6.80 -13.39 9.43
C ALA A 61 7.26 -13.46 7.96
N LEU A 62 6.40 -13.04 7.02
CA LEU A 62 6.75 -12.96 5.60
C LEU A 62 7.81 -11.88 5.33
N ALA A 63 7.75 -10.71 5.99
CA ALA A 63 8.75 -9.65 5.85
C ALA A 63 10.13 -10.10 6.36
N VAL A 64 10.18 -10.82 7.48
CA VAL A 64 11.40 -11.41 8.02
C VAL A 64 11.98 -12.46 7.04
N ALA A 65 11.15 -13.35 6.52
CA ALA A 65 11.57 -14.35 5.55
C ALA A 65 12.09 -13.72 4.25
N LEU A 66 11.43 -12.67 3.75
CA LEU A 66 11.85 -11.92 2.57
C LEU A 66 13.20 -11.24 2.77
N THR A 67 13.40 -10.58 3.91
CA THR A 67 14.65 -9.91 4.27
C THR A 67 15.80 -10.92 4.29
N LYS A 68 15.59 -12.09 4.91
CA LYS A 68 16.55 -13.17 4.91
C LYS A 68 16.85 -13.68 3.49
N GLN A 69 15.85 -13.87 2.66
CA GLN A 69 16.01 -14.34 1.28
C GLN A 69 16.85 -13.38 0.44
N LEU A 70 16.63 -12.05 0.58
CA LEU A 70 17.42 -11.03 -0.10
C LEU A 70 18.88 -11.06 0.36
N ALA A 71 19.13 -11.19 1.65
CA ALA A 71 20.48 -11.30 2.23
C ALA A 71 21.20 -12.57 1.75
N ASP A 72 20.54 -13.74 1.78
CA ASP A 72 21.09 -15.00 1.31
C ASP A 72 21.46 -14.95 -0.19
N ALA A 73 20.66 -14.21 -0.98
CA ALA A 73 20.91 -13.96 -2.41
C ALA A 73 21.98 -12.87 -2.65
N ARG A 74 22.55 -12.28 -1.59
CA ARG A 74 23.52 -11.18 -1.65
C ARG A 74 23.01 -9.99 -2.46
N ILE A 75 21.74 -9.64 -2.29
CA ILE A 75 21.15 -8.44 -2.86
C ILE A 75 21.35 -7.30 -1.87
N ASP A 76 22.04 -6.26 -2.32
CA ASP A 76 22.19 -5.03 -1.54
C ASP A 76 20.92 -4.21 -1.61
N VAL A 77 20.28 -4.00 -0.44
CA VAL A 77 19.10 -3.15 -0.29
C VAL A 77 19.50 -1.91 0.52
N ARG A 78 19.53 -0.77 -0.12
CA ARG A 78 19.76 0.50 0.55
C ARG A 78 18.47 0.98 1.20
N CYS A 79 18.33 0.68 2.48
CA CYS A 79 17.24 1.18 3.32
C CYS A 79 17.43 2.64 3.70
N ALA A 80 16.38 3.30 4.21
CA ALA A 80 16.34 4.73 4.54
C ALA A 80 16.80 5.63 3.37
N SER A 81 16.57 5.19 2.13
CA SER A 81 17.02 5.86 0.90
C SER A 81 15.83 6.20 -0.01
N PRO A 82 14.94 7.12 0.41
CA PRO A 82 13.78 7.49 -0.38
C PRO A 82 14.17 8.18 -1.68
N ALA A 83 13.64 7.70 -2.80
CA ALA A 83 13.75 8.36 -4.10
C ALA A 83 12.96 9.68 -4.08
N VAL A 84 13.56 10.76 -4.62
CA VAL A 84 12.94 12.09 -4.69
C VAL A 84 12.83 12.64 -6.11
N ALA A 85 13.57 12.08 -7.07
CA ALA A 85 13.46 12.46 -8.48
C ALA A 85 13.84 11.32 -9.43
N LEU A 86 13.19 11.28 -10.59
CA LEU A 86 13.57 10.50 -11.76
C LEU A 86 14.06 11.45 -12.86
N GLU A 87 15.28 11.26 -13.28
CA GLU A 87 15.94 12.02 -14.33
C GLU A 87 16.40 11.09 -15.47
N GLY A 88 16.73 11.61 -16.64
CA GLY A 88 17.14 10.77 -17.78
C GLY A 88 16.05 9.80 -18.26
N GLY A 89 16.41 8.65 -18.81
CA GLY A 89 15.45 7.63 -19.30
C GLY A 89 14.82 7.98 -20.65
N GLY A 90 15.48 8.76 -21.49
CA GLY A 90 15.15 8.96 -22.90
C GLY A 90 15.84 7.93 -23.80
N GLU A 91 15.65 8.03 -25.13
CA GLU A 91 16.31 7.12 -26.08
C GLU A 91 17.84 7.16 -25.98
N LEU A 92 18.39 8.36 -25.71
CA LEU A 92 19.83 8.62 -25.68
C LEU A 92 20.43 8.67 -24.27
N ASN A 93 19.61 8.80 -23.22
CA ASN A 93 20.09 8.99 -21.86
C ASN A 93 19.54 7.87 -20.95
N ALA A 94 20.44 7.21 -20.23
CA ALA A 94 20.07 6.23 -19.20
C ALA A 94 19.22 6.85 -18.08
N PRO A 95 18.30 6.10 -17.45
CA PRO A 95 17.54 6.60 -16.30
C PRO A 95 18.46 6.77 -15.09
N ARG A 96 18.14 7.78 -14.25
CA ARG A 96 18.83 8.09 -13.02
C ARG A 96 17.82 8.41 -11.93
N VAL A 97 17.95 7.76 -10.79
CA VAL A 97 17.17 8.05 -9.59
C VAL A 97 18.00 8.91 -8.65
N VAL A 98 17.42 9.97 -8.10
CA VAL A 98 18.05 10.78 -7.06
C VAL A 98 17.36 10.47 -5.73
N THR A 99 18.12 10.15 -4.70
CA THR A 99 17.66 9.91 -3.33
C THR A 99 17.69 11.19 -2.49
N ALA A 100 17.02 11.20 -1.34
CA ALA A 100 16.84 12.39 -0.50
C ALA A 100 18.17 12.97 0.05
N ASP A 101 19.21 12.17 0.13
CA ASP A 101 20.57 12.61 0.46
C ASP A 101 21.31 13.26 -0.72
N GLY A 102 20.65 13.39 -1.88
CA GLY A 102 21.20 14.00 -3.10
C GLY A 102 22.08 13.07 -3.92
N VAL A 103 22.17 11.77 -3.57
CA VAL A 103 22.98 10.80 -4.30
C VAL A 103 22.27 10.36 -5.58
N PRO A 104 22.91 10.47 -6.76
CA PRO A 104 22.37 9.93 -8.01
C PRO A 104 22.71 8.44 -8.16
N HIS A 105 21.75 7.64 -8.60
CA HIS A 105 21.87 6.23 -8.91
C HIS A 105 21.60 6.03 -10.41
N GLU A 106 22.65 5.84 -11.17
CA GLU A 106 22.59 5.62 -12.63
C GLU A 106 22.43 4.13 -12.93
N CYS A 107 21.63 3.80 -13.95
CA CYS A 107 21.38 2.42 -14.36
C CYS A 107 21.03 2.32 -15.85
N ASP A 108 21.20 1.13 -16.42
CA ASP A 108 20.78 0.86 -17.79
C ASP A 108 19.26 0.71 -17.92
N ALA A 109 18.58 0.29 -16.82
CA ALA A 109 17.13 0.18 -16.72
C ALA A 109 16.64 0.49 -15.29
N LEU A 110 15.40 0.99 -15.17
CA LEU A 110 14.76 1.32 -13.91
C LEU A 110 13.47 0.53 -13.74
N LEU A 111 13.25 -0.01 -12.53
CA LEU A 111 11.97 -0.56 -12.10
C LEU A 111 11.37 0.29 -10.98
N VAL A 112 10.21 0.89 -11.22
CA VAL A 112 9.38 1.57 -10.21
C VAL A 112 8.53 0.51 -9.51
N ALA A 113 8.85 0.18 -8.26
CA ALA A 113 8.13 -0.77 -7.42
C ALA A 113 7.75 -0.16 -6.06
N SER A 114 7.56 1.17 -6.05
CA SER A 114 7.34 1.99 -4.84
C SER A 114 6.00 1.74 -4.14
N GLY A 115 5.09 0.98 -4.76
CA GLY A 115 3.84 0.54 -4.17
C GLY A 115 2.89 1.68 -3.82
N VAL A 116 2.09 1.46 -2.77
CA VAL A 116 1.08 2.39 -2.28
C VAL A 116 1.21 2.56 -0.76
N ARG A 117 0.64 3.65 -0.23
CA ARG A 117 0.48 3.87 1.21
C ARG A 117 -0.99 4.09 1.56
N ARG A 118 -1.35 3.88 2.82
CA ARG A 118 -2.70 4.14 3.31
C ARG A 118 -3.04 5.61 3.18
N ARG A 119 -4.22 5.90 2.68
CA ARG A 119 -4.78 7.25 2.70
C ARG A 119 -5.19 7.60 4.12
N LYS A 120 -4.80 8.78 4.57
CA LYS A 120 -5.27 9.39 5.82
C LYS A 120 -6.48 10.28 5.54
N LEU A 121 -7.26 10.60 6.56
CA LEU A 121 -8.34 11.59 6.48
C LEU A 121 -7.78 13.02 6.51
N GLU A 122 -6.61 13.19 7.14
CA GLU A 122 -5.93 14.48 7.35
C GLU A 122 -6.80 15.47 8.13
N ILE A 123 -7.50 14.97 9.13
CA ILE A 123 -8.40 15.75 9.99
C ILE A 123 -7.83 15.91 11.40
N PRO A 124 -8.25 16.96 12.14
CA PRO A 124 -7.87 17.14 13.55
C PRO A 124 -8.17 15.88 14.39
N GLY A 125 -7.21 15.48 15.21
CA GLY A 125 -7.29 14.32 16.09
C GLY A 125 -6.85 12.99 15.46
N GLU A 126 -6.75 12.86 14.12
CA GLU A 126 -6.37 11.59 13.48
C GLU A 126 -4.99 11.10 13.93
N SER A 127 -3.98 11.92 13.76
CA SER A 127 -2.60 11.56 14.13
C SER A 127 -2.39 11.61 15.65
N GLU A 128 -3.09 12.50 16.35
CA GLU A 128 -3.00 12.63 17.80
C GLU A 128 -3.47 11.37 18.51
N PHE A 129 -4.57 10.77 18.06
CA PHE A 129 -5.15 9.56 18.67
C PHE A 129 -4.74 8.26 17.98
N GLU A 130 -3.77 8.27 17.07
CA GLU A 130 -3.24 7.04 16.48
C GLU A 130 -2.67 6.13 17.57
N GLY A 131 -3.19 4.87 17.66
CA GLY A 131 -2.90 3.94 18.76
C GLY A 131 -3.64 4.23 20.09
N ARG A 132 -4.35 5.35 20.18
CA ARG A 132 -5.17 5.74 21.34
C ARG A 132 -6.65 5.88 20.95
N GLY A 133 -7.17 4.88 20.22
CA GLY A 133 -8.55 4.83 19.74
C GLY A 133 -8.67 5.05 18.23
N VAL A 134 -7.66 5.58 17.54
CA VAL A 134 -7.60 5.58 16.06
C VAL A 134 -6.78 4.41 15.59
N SER A 135 -7.31 3.65 14.63
CA SER A 135 -6.70 2.48 14.02
C SER A 135 -6.92 2.46 12.50
N TYR A 136 -6.00 1.80 11.81
CA TYR A 136 -6.12 1.48 10.37
C TYR A 136 -6.34 -0.04 10.14
N SER A 137 -6.52 -0.85 11.20
CA SER A 137 -6.70 -2.30 11.10
C SER A 137 -7.53 -2.87 12.24
N ALA A 138 -8.81 -3.16 11.99
CA ALA A 138 -9.64 -3.86 12.96
C ALA A 138 -9.11 -5.28 13.24
N THR A 139 -8.47 -5.94 12.28
CA THR A 139 -7.88 -7.27 12.48
C THR A 139 -6.83 -7.25 13.58
N ARG A 140 -5.96 -6.23 13.61
CA ARG A 140 -4.95 -6.05 14.65
C ARG A 140 -5.56 -5.63 15.99
N ASP A 141 -6.47 -4.65 15.93
CA ASP A 141 -6.85 -3.87 17.12
C ASP A 141 -8.24 -4.20 17.66
N ARG A 142 -8.96 -5.18 17.08
CA ARG A 142 -10.34 -5.55 17.50
C ARG A 142 -10.46 -5.85 19.00
N ALA A 143 -9.43 -6.43 19.61
CA ALA A 143 -9.43 -6.73 21.04
C ALA A 143 -9.46 -5.46 21.90
N LEU A 144 -8.83 -4.37 21.44
CA LEU A 144 -8.85 -3.06 22.11
C LEU A 144 -10.23 -2.40 22.02
N PHE A 145 -11.02 -2.77 21.02
CA PHE A 145 -12.36 -2.22 20.77
C PHE A 145 -13.50 -3.10 21.28
N ALA A 146 -13.21 -4.27 21.84
CA ALA A 146 -14.25 -5.23 22.26
C ALA A 146 -15.34 -4.58 23.11
N ASN A 147 -16.62 -4.80 22.71
CA ASN A 147 -17.83 -4.27 23.35
C ASN A 147 -17.93 -2.74 23.38
N ARG A 148 -17.19 -2.01 22.54
CA ARG A 148 -17.19 -0.55 22.46
C ARG A 148 -18.03 -0.04 21.27
N ARG A 149 -18.31 1.26 21.30
CA ARG A 149 -18.87 1.99 20.14
C ARG A 149 -17.72 2.42 19.25
N VAL A 150 -17.71 1.96 18.00
CA VAL A 150 -16.61 2.20 17.06
C VAL A 150 -17.15 2.80 15.75
N ALA A 151 -16.52 3.86 15.28
CA ALA A 151 -16.76 4.35 13.93
C ALA A 151 -15.83 3.63 12.95
N VAL A 152 -16.37 3.20 11.80
CA VAL A 152 -15.57 2.77 10.65
C VAL A 152 -15.78 3.78 9.54
N VAL A 153 -14.69 4.34 9.00
CA VAL A 153 -14.75 5.37 7.97
C VAL A 153 -14.30 4.79 6.64
N GLY A 154 -15.19 4.76 5.65
CA GLY A 154 -14.92 4.26 4.30
C GLY A 154 -16.09 3.52 3.68
N GLY A 155 -16.09 3.37 2.36
CA GLY A 155 -17.21 2.78 1.59
C GLY A 155 -16.81 1.60 0.68
N GLY A 156 -15.59 1.06 0.80
CA GLY A 156 -15.11 -0.11 0.04
C GLY A 156 -15.14 -1.40 0.86
N ASP A 157 -14.77 -2.53 0.23
CA ASP A 157 -14.73 -3.87 0.84
C ASP A 157 -14.07 -3.87 2.22
N ALA A 158 -12.90 -3.25 2.34
CA ALA A 158 -12.15 -3.21 3.59
C ALA A 158 -12.89 -2.51 4.73
N ALA A 159 -13.71 -1.48 4.46
CA ALA A 159 -14.51 -0.82 5.48
C ALA A 159 -15.65 -1.73 5.96
N PHE A 160 -16.37 -2.35 5.03
CA PHE A 160 -17.47 -3.25 5.33
C PHE A 160 -17.01 -4.50 6.08
N GLU A 161 -15.90 -5.12 5.64
CA GLU A 161 -15.28 -6.25 6.32
C GLU A 161 -14.86 -5.89 7.75
N ASN A 162 -14.18 -4.73 7.94
CA ASN A 162 -13.76 -4.30 9.27
C ASN A 162 -14.95 -3.97 10.18
N ALA A 163 -16.06 -3.44 9.64
CA ALA A 163 -17.30 -3.24 10.39
C ALA A 163 -17.86 -4.57 10.92
N LEU A 164 -17.92 -5.60 10.07
CA LEU A 164 -18.36 -6.93 10.46
C LEU A 164 -17.43 -7.59 11.49
N LEU A 165 -16.09 -7.48 11.30
CA LEU A 165 -15.11 -8.00 12.26
C LEU A 165 -15.26 -7.36 13.65
N LEU A 166 -15.63 -6.09 13.72
CA LEU A 166 -15.86 -5.40 14.98
C LEU A 166 -17.17 -5.86 15.65
N THR A 167 -18.22 -6.14 14.89
CA THR A 167 -19.44 -6.70 15.49
C THR A 167 -19.23 -8.10 16.04
N ASP A 168 -18.35 -8.92 15.43
CA ASP A 168 -17.94 -10.20 16.00
C ASP A 168 -17.21 -10.06 17.35
N ALA A 169 -16.60 -8.89 17.60
CA ALA A 169 -16.01 -8.53 18.88
C ALA A 169 -17.00 -7.82 19.84
N GLY A 170 -18.30 -7.84 19.55
CA GLY A 170 -19.35 -7.24 20.40
C GLY A 170 -19.51 -5.73 20.24
N CYS A 171 -18.85 -5.10 19.25
CA CYS A 171 -18.93 -3.66 19.06
C CYS A 171 -20.29 -3.21 18.50
N GLN A 172 -20.68 -1.97 18.88
CA GLN A 172 -21.68 -1.19 18.15
C GLN A 172 -20.94 -0.34 17.11
N VAL A 173 -21.26 -0.48 15.83
CA VAL A 173 -20.49 0.13 14.74
C VAL A 173 -21.30 1.22 14.06
N THR A 174 -20.69 2.39 13.86
CA THR A 174 -21.19 3.43 12.94
C THR A 174 -20.30 3.43 11.70
N LEU A 175 -20.82 2.94 10.56
CA LEU A 175 -20.12 2.95 9.28
C LEU A 175 -20.41 4.29 8.56
N VAL A 176 -19.38 5.13 8.42
CA VAL A 176 -19.50 6.47 7.83
C VAL A 176 -18.93 6.45 6.41
N MET A 177 -19.76 6.83 5.42
CA MET A 177 -19.39 6.84 4.00
C MET A 177 -19.71 8.18 3.37
N ARG A 178 -18.73 8.74 2.63
CA ARG A 178 -18.92 9.98 1.86
C ARG A 178 -19.84 9.81 0.65
N ASP A 179 -19.62 8.72 -0.07
CA ASP A 179 -20.29 8.44 -1.35
C ASP A 179 -21.06 7.11 -1.26
N MET A 180 -21.71 6.72 -2.35
CA MET A 180 -22.34 5.41 -2.47
C MET A 180 -21.29 4.29 -2.21
N PRO A 181 -21.70 3.19 -1.56
CA PRO A 181 -20.80 2.09 -1.26
C PRO A 181 -20.26 1.43 -2.54
N ARG A 182 -18.98 1.11 -2.51
CA ARG A 182 -18.27 0.39 -3.59
C ARG A 182 -17.87 -1.02 -3.17
N ALA A 183 -18.40 -1.47 -2.03
CA ALA A 183 -18.19 -2.82 -1.53
C ALA A 183 -18.95 -3.84 -2.37
N ARG A 184 -18.43 -5.08 -2.41
CA ARG A 184 -19.07 -6.21 -3.08
C ARG A 184 -20.44 -6.50 -2.48
N HIS A 185 -21.33 -7.02 -3.32
CA HIS A 185 -22.74 -7.24 -2.95
C HIS A 185 -22.93 -8.09 -1.69
N GLU A 186 -22.12 -9.13 -1.50
CA GLU A 186 -22.15 -9.96 -0.30
C GLU A 186 -21.84 -9.21 1.00
N PHE A 187 -20.94 -8.22 0.96
CA PHE A 187 -20.68 -7.35 2.12
C PHE A 187 -21.83 -6.39 2.38
N LEU A 188 -22.43 -5.83 1.32
CA LEU A 188 -23.61 -4.96 1.44
C LEU A 188 -24.77 -5.69 2.14
N LEU A 189 -25.07 -6.92 1.70
CA LEU A 189 -26.11 -7.77 2.30
C LEU A 189 -25.81 -8.11 3.76
N ARG A 190 -24.58 -8.48 4.08
CA ARG A 190 -24.21 -8.83 5.45
C ARG A 190 -24.31 -7.63 6.38
N VAL A 191 -23.85 -6.47 5.96
CA VAL A 191 -23.93 -5.24 6.76
C VAL A 191 -25.37 -4.79 6.94
N SER A 192 -26.23 -4.86 5.90
CA SER A 192 -27.64 -4.49 6.00
C SER A 192 -28.44 -5.40 6.95
N ASN A 193 -28.00 -6.63 7.16
CA ASN A 193 -28.64 -7.60 8.06
C ASN A 193 -28.02 -7.61 9.48
N GLU A 194 -26.99 -6.83 9.75
CA GLU A 194 -26.34 -6.77 11.07
C GLU A 194 -26.88 -5.59 11.88
N PRO A 195 -27.75 -5.83 12.90
CA PRO A 195 -28.43 -4.76 13.62
C PRO A 195 -27.52 -3.87 14.47
N ARG A 196 -26.26 -4.31 14.72
CA ARG A 196 -25.25 -3.52 15.44
C ARG A 196 -24.47 -2.57 14.55
N ILE A 197 -24.75 -2.54 13.23
CA ILE A 197 -24.12 -1.61 12.30
C ILE A 197 -25.15 -0.55 11.86
N GLU A 198 -24.92 0.69 12.27
CA GLU A 198 -25.60 1.86 11.72
C GLU A 198 -24.80 2.40 10.53
N VAL A 199 -25.43 2.55 9.37
CA VAL A 199 -24.78 3.07 8.16
C VAL A 199 -25.18 4.53 7.95
N LEU A 200 -24.18 5.42 7.89
CA LEU A 200 -24.34 6.85 7.58
C LEU A 200 -23.73 7.11 6.19
N GLY A 201 -24.60 7.21 5.19
CA GLY A 201 -24.25 7.63 3.82
C GLY A 201 -24.25 9.15 3.67
N ALA A 202 -23.62 9.66 2.61
CA ALA A 202 -23.43 11.09 2.35
C ALA A 202 -22.85 11.87 3.54
N ALA A 203 -21.99 11.20 4.33
CA ALA A 203 -21.44 11.72 5.58
C ALA A 203 -19.92 11.69 5.58
N ILE A 204 -19.31 12.73 6.14
CA ILE A 204 -17.85 12.82 6.31
C ILE A 204 -17.51 13.06 7.78
N VAL A 205 -16.43 12.40 8.23
CA VAL A 205 -15.83 12.70 9.53
C VAL A 205 -14.89 13.89 9.34
N THR A 206 -15.08 14.95 10.13
CA THR A 206 -14.32 16.21 10.01
C THR A 206 -13.38 16.45 11.18
N ALA A 207 -13.55 15.75 12.31
CA ALA A 207 -12.61 15.75 13.41
C ALA A 207 -12.81 14.50 14.28
N ILE A 208 -11.74 14.10 14.96
CA ILE A 208 -11.75 13.09 16.04
C ILE A 208 -11.44 13.81 17.33
N ARG A 209 -12.17 13.51 18.40
CA ARG A 209 -12.08 14.18 19.68
C ARG A 209 -11.83 13.18 20.79
N GLY A 210 -11.14 13.63 21.82
CA GLY A 210 -10.84 12.86 23.01
C GLY A 210 -9.89 13.62 23.93
N ASP A 211 -9.51 12.96 25.01
CA ASP A 211 -8.45 13.40 25.91
C ASP A 211 -7.28 12.41 25.82
N ASP A 212 -7.19 11.44 26.72
CA ASP A 212 -6.19 10.35 26.62
C ASP A 212 -6.55 9.30 25.57
N TRP A 213 -7.83 9.20 25.21
CA TRP A 213 -8.41 8.24 24.28
C TRP A 213 -9.55 8.89 23.48
N VAL A 214 -9.87 8.32 22.31
CA VAL A 214 -11.01 8.79 21.51
C VAL A 214 -12.31 8.70 22.30
N THR A 215 -13.11 9.79 22.31
CA THR A 215 -14.42 9.86 22.96
C THR A 215 -15.55 10.21 21.99
N ALA A 216 -15.25 10.91 20.90
CA ALA A 216 -16.25 11.31 19.91
C ALA A 216 -15.63 11.56 18.52
N ILE A 217 -16.48 11.56 17.51
CA ILE A 217 -16.17 12.09 16.18
C ILE A 217 -17.17 13.19 15.83
N ARG A 218 -16.70 14.20 15.09
CA ARG A 218 -17.56 15.18 14.45
C ARG A 218 -17.88 14.71 13.03
N ILE A 219 -19.16 14.65 12.72
CA ILE A 219 -19.69 14.24 11.42
C ILE A 219 -20.38 15.42 10.78
N GLU A 220 -20.19 15.57 9.48
CA GLU A 220 -20.99 16.45 8.63
C GLU A 220 -21.79 15.60 7.65
N ASN A 221 -23.11 15.79 7.62
CA ASN A 221 -24.04 15.07 6.77
C ASN A 221 -25.08 16.06 6.23
N GLU A 222 -25.21 16.18 4.91
CA GLU A 222 -26.14 17.08 4.22
C GLU A 222 -26.08 18.53 4.74
N GLY A 223 -24.87 19.03 5.01
CA GLY A 223 -24.65 20.39 5.52
C GLY A 223 -24.97 20.59 7.00
N ARG A 224 -25.30 19.51 7.74
CA ARG A 224 -25.51 19.54 9.19
C ARG A 224 -24.36 18.85 9.92
N GLY A 225 -23.72 19.60 10.81
CA GLY A 225 -22.65 19.07 11.68
C GLY A 225 -23.20 18.59 13.02
N PHE A 226 -22.83 17.36 13.44
CA PHE A 226 -23.16 16.82 14.75
C PHE A 226 -22.00 15.99 15.32
N GLU A 227 -22.05 15.70 16.61
CA GLU A 227 -21.10 14.81 17.26
C GLU A 227 -21.72 13.43 17.51
N ARG A 228 -20.89 12.40 17.31
CA ARG A 228 -21.21 11.01 17.63
C ARG A 228 -20.23 10.51 18.68
N GLN A 229 -20.75 10.03 19.80
CA GLN A 229 -19.95 9.41 20.83
C GLN A 229 -19.45 8.05 20.37
N VAL A 230 -18.13 7.88 20.31
CA VAL A 230 -17.44 6.64 19.95
C VAL A 230 -16.20 6.48 20.81
N GLU A 231 -15.75 5.23 20.98
CA GLU A 231 -14.58 4.89 21.78
C GLU A 231 -13.45 4.35 20.89
N GLY A 232 -13.67 4.37 19.57
CA GLY A 232 -12.68 4.02 18.57
C GLY A 232 -13.07 4.45 17.16
N VAL A 233 -12.07 4.62 16.31
CA VAL A 233 -12.23 4.96 14.89
C VAL A 233 -11.31 4.07 14.06
N VAL A 234 -11.89 3.33 13.11
CA VAL A 234 -11.13 2.53 12.14
C VAL A 234 -11.23 3.18 10.77
N ILE A 235 -10.10 3.59 10.21
CA ILE A 235 -10.03 4.34 8.95
C ILE A 235 -9.70 3.40 7.80
N LYS A 236 -10.61 3.34 6.78
CA LYS A 236 -10.54 2.48 5.59
C LYS A 236 -10.90 3.24 4.32
N VAL A 237 -10.21 4.35 4.07
CA VAL A 237 -10.49 5.28 2.97
C VAL A 237 -9.61 5.04 1.73
N GLY A 238 -9.03 3.85 1.63
CA GLY A 238 -8.24 3.40 0.50
C GLY A 238 -6.75 3.71 0.62
N VAL A 239 -6.07 3.72 -0.53
CA VAL A 239 -4.63 3.91 -0.66
C VAL A 239 -4.33 5.00 -1.69
N ILE A 240 -3.09 5.49 -1.68
CA ILE A 240 -2.52 6.40 -2.68
C ILE A 240 -1.18 5.84 -3.16
N PRO A 241 -0.87 5.92 -4.46
CA PRO A 241 0.40 5.44 -4.99
C PRO A 241 1.56 6.34 -4.54
N ASN A 242 2.75 5.73 -4.37
CA ASN A 242 3.97 6.44 -4.02
C ASN A 242 4.70 6.88 -5.30
N THR A 243 4.15 7.87 -6.01
CA THR A 243 4.59 8.32 -7.34
C THR A 243 5.09 9.75 -7.38
N GLU A 244 5.05 10.50 -6.28
CA GLU A 244 5.40 11.92 -6.23
C GLU A 244 6.81 12.18 -6.80
N TRP A 245 7.75 11.30 -6.53
CA TRP A 245 9.14 11.41 -6.97
C TRP A 245 9.32 11.23 -8.49
N CYS A 246 8.41 10.53 -9.17
CA CYS A 246 8.46 10.27 -10.61
C CYS A 246 7.32 10.89 -11.41
N ALA A 247 6.38 11.61 -10.77
CA ALA A 247 5.18 12.15 -11.39
C ALA A 247 5.43 13.13 -12.54
N LYS A 248 6.57 13.84 -12.53
CA LYS A 248 6.95 14.76 -13.62
C LYS A 248 7.57 14.02 -14.81
N ALA A 249 7.92 12.76 -14.65
CA ALA A 249 8.70 12.00 -15.59
C ALA A 249 7.92 10.87 -16.28
N LEU A 250 6.82 10.41 -15.68
CA LEU A 250 6.01 9.29 -16.15
C LEU A 250 4.56 9.70 -16.33
N ASP A 251 3.86 9.05 -17.26
CA ASP A 251 2.42 9.20 -17.38
C ASP A 251 1.72 8.46 -16.23
N LEU A 252 0.85 9.19 -15.55
CA LEU A 252 0.03 8.70 -14.45
C LEU A 252 -1.44 8.72 -14.84
N ASP A 253 -2.23 7.81 -14.25
CA ASP A 253 -3.68 7.87 -14.34
C ASP A 253 -4.26 9.02 -13.47
N PRO A 254 -5.56 9.33 -13.57
CA PRO A 254 -6.18 10.41 -12.78
C PRO A 254 -6.07 10.23 -11.26
N GLU A 255 -5.85 9.01 -10.78
CA GLU A 255 -5.66 8.71 -9.36
C GLU A 255 -4.18 8.67 -8.94
N GLY A 256 -3.26 8.94 -9.89
CA GLY A 256 -1.83 9.06 -9.65
C GLY A 256 -1.03 7.77 -9.78
N TYR A 257 -1.60 6.68 -10.28
CA TYR A 257 -0.88 5.42 -10.52
C TYR A 257 -0.09 5.47 -11.84
N VAL A 258 1.05 4.77 -11.87
CA VAL A 258 1.86 4.69 -13.09
C VAL A 258 1.13 3.88 -14.16
N THR A 259 0.93 4.48 -15.33
CA THR A 259 0.37 3.81 -16.50
C THR A 259 1.41 2.90 -17.15
N VAL A 260 1.05 1.64 -17.40
CA VAL A 260 1.93 0.65 -18.02
C VAL A 260 1.22 -0.12 -19.14
N ASP A 261 2.01 -0.63 -20.09
CA ASP A 261 1.54 -1.59 -21.08
C ASP A 261 1.48 -3.03 -20.51
N ALA A 262 1.08 -4.00 -21.33
CA ALA A 262 1.03 -5.42 -20.94
C ALA A 262 2.42 -6.00 -20.61
N GLY A 263 3.50 -5.37 -21.02
CA GLY A 263 4.89 -5.71 -20.71
C GLY A 263 5.43 -4.95 -19.49
N LEU A 264 4.57 -4.24 -18.76
CA LEU A 264 4.89 -3.39 -17.61
C LEU A 264 5.83 -2.21 -17.96
N ARG A 265 5.90 -1.81 -19.24
CA ARG A 265 6.66 -0.64 -19.67
C ARG A 265 5.86 0.63 -19.38
N THR A 266 6.54 1.65 -18.90
CA THR A 266 5.97 2.98 -18.71
C THR A 266 6.05 3.81 -20.00
N SER A 267 5.55 5.04 -19.96
CA SER A 267 5.69 6.02 -21.05
C SER A 267 7.15 6.41 -21.33
N ARG A 268 8.09 6.08 -20.44
CA ARG A 268 9.50 6.45 -20.56
C ARG A 268 10.36 5.25 -20.96
N PRO A 269 11.18 5.35 -22.00
CA PRO A 269 12.10 4.28 -22.41
C PRO A 269 13.00 3.83 -21.25
N ARG A 270 13.28 2.53 -21.19
CA ARG A 270 14.12 1.89 -20.15
C ARG A 270 13.56 1.99 -18.71
N VAL A 271 12.27 2.36 -18.56
CA VAL A 271 11.59 2.45 -17.27
C VAL A 271 10.37 1.53 -17.26
N TRP A 272 10.29 0.66 -16.27
CA TRP A 272 9.16 -0.24 -15.99
C TRP A 272 8.53 0.10 -14.66
N ALA A 273 7.30 -0.34 -14.44
CA ALA A 273 6.66 -0.28 -13.13
C ALA A 273 5.93 -1.58 -12.81
N ALA A 274 5.93 -2.00 -11.54
CA ALA A 274 5.33 -3.26 -11.09
C ALA A 274 4.77 -3.16 -9.66
N GLY A 275 3.78 -3.99 -9.36
CA GLY A 275 3.08 -4.01 -8.08
C GLY A 275 2.00 -2.94 -8.00
N ASP A 276 1.56 -2.66 -6.77
CA ASP A 276 0.38 -1.81 -6.50
C ASP A 276 0.50 -0.39 -7.07
N VAL A 277 1.71 0.11 -7.34
CA VAL A 277 1.95 1.41 -7.98
C VAL A 277 1.36 1.51 -9.39
N THR A 278 1.06 0.37 -10.04
CA THR A 278 0.46 0.31 -11.39
C THR A 278 -1.05 0.09 -11.37
N ARG A 279 -1.69 0.05 -10.18
CA ARG A 279 -3.12 -0.24 -10.03
C ARG A 279 -3.55 -1.54 -10.74
N PRO A 280 -2.97 -2.69 -10.38
CA PRO A 280 -3.34 -3.96 -11.00
C PRO A 280 -4.82 -4.28 -10.77
N ALA A 281 -5.45 -5.01 -11.70
CA ALA A 281 -6.86 -5.41 -11.59
C ALA A 281 -7.16 -6.21 -10.30
N VAL A 282 -6.16 -6.96 -9.80
CA VAL A 282 -6.22 -7.71 -8.54
C VAL A 282 -4.99 -7.36 -7.71
N PRO A 283 -5.05 -6.33 -6.85
CA PRO A 283 -3.97 -6.04 -5.90
C PRO A 283 -3.82 -7.21 -4.93
N SER A 284 -2.67 -7.88 -4.97
CA SER A 284 -2.41 -9.08 -4.16
C SER A 284 -0.92 -9.34 -4.01
N LEU A 285 -0.55 -10.11 -2.97
CA LEU A 285 0.85 -10.50 -2.76
C LEU A 285 1.39 -11.31 -3.94
N ALA A 286 0.61 -12.29 -4.42
CA ALA A 286 0.96 -13.12 -5.58
C ALA A 286 1.10 -12.30 -6.87
N GLY A 287 0.18 -11.35 -7.10
CA GLY A 287 0.24 -10.42 -8.24
C GLY A 287 1.49 -9.56 -8.23
N ALA A 288 1.87 -8.99 -7.10
CA ALA A 288 3.08 -8.20 -6.95
C ALA A 288 4.35 -9.02 -7.25
N ILE A 289 4.44 -10.25 -6.71
CA ILE A 289 5.55 -11.18 -7.00
C ILE A 289 5.63 -11.46 -8.51
N GLY A 290 4.51 -11.82 -9.13
CA GLY A 290 4.44 -12.13 -10.56
C GLY A 290 4.85 -10.97 -11.45
N GLN A 291 4.37 -9.76 -11.16
CA GLN A 291 4.73 -8.56 -11.90
C GLN A 291 6.21 -8.21 -11.76
N GLY A 292 6.81 -8.37 -10.57
CA GLY A 292 8.25 -8.18 -10.37
C GLY A 292 9.08 -9.10 -11.25
N ALA A 293 8.74 -10.39 -11.31
CA ALA A 293 9.37 -11.37 -12.18
C ALA A 293 9.19 -11.04 -13.68
N GLN A 294 7.96 -10.68 -14.08
CA GLN A 294 7.63 -10.30 -15.46
C GLN A 294 8.43 -9.08 -15.93
N ALA A 295 8.46 -8.02 -15.13
CA ALA A 295 9.20 -6.80 -15.42
C ALA A 295 10.69 -7.10 -15.61
N MET A 296 11.27 -7.92 -14.74
CA MET A 296 12.69 -8.27 -14.84
C MET A 296 12.99 -9.10 -16.08
N GLY A 297 12.08 -10.00 -16.50
CA GLY A 297 12.19 -10.72 -17.77
C GLY A 297 12.21 -9.77 -18.96
N ALA A 298 11.36 -8.74 -18.97
CA ALA A 298 11.31 -7.72 -20.03
C ALA A 298 12.58 -6.83 -20.04
N ILE A 299 13.07 -6.44 -18.87
CA ILE A 299 14.32 -5.68 -18.71
C ILE A 299 15.50 -6.51 -19.25
N ARG A 300 15.58 -7.80 -18.87
CA ARG A 300 16.66 -8.70 -19.34
C ARG A 300 16.67 -8.81 -20.86
N ALA A 301 15.50 -8.92 -21.48
CA ALA A 301 15.40 -9.01 -22.96
C ALA A 301 15.89 -7.72 -23.64
N LEU A 302 15.71 -6.55 -23.02
CA LEU A 302 16.25 -5.29 -23.53
C LEU A 302 17.78 -5.21 -23.37
N LEU A 303 18.29 -5.49 -22.16
CA LEU A 303 19.70 -5.27 -21.83
C LEU A 303 20.64 -6.31 -22.43
N ARG A 304 20.14 -7.51 -22.66
CA ARG A 304 20.90 -8.65 -23.16
C ARG A 304 20.10 -9.42 -24.21
N PRO A 305 19.87 -8.81 -25.40
CA PRO A 305 19.17 -9.49 -26.49
C PRO A 305 19.88 -10.80 -26.85
N VAL A 306 19.11 -11.83 -27.19
CA VAL A 306 19.62 -13.16 -27.62
C VAL A 306 20.17 -13.06 -29.03
#